data_e4e0b9e6161957dd0173cba6b5ee3dfd
#
_entry.id   e4e0b9e6161957dd0173cba6b5ee3dfd
#
_cell.length_a   1.000
_cell.length_b   1.000
_cell.length_c   1.000
_cell.angle_alpha   90.00
_cell.angle_beta   90.00
_cell.angle_gamma   90.00
#
_symmetry.space_group_name_H-M   'P 1'
#
loop_
_entity.id
_entity.type
_entity.pdbx_description
1 polymer ?
#
loop_
_entity_poly.entity_id
_entity_poly.type
_entity_poly.pdbx_seq_one_letter_code
_entity_poly.pdbx_strand_id
1 'polypeptide(L)'
;MNPQVKIKPDDTKARIVEVADALFRRIGYAKTTVADIAAELDMSPANVYRFFPSKNAIVEAICRRCLAEVEDKAWRVARSKAPAAERMERLILEILAYHKENLITEHRVNDMVLAAIEHSWETIRAHKQAMANVTELILRDGIEAGEFEPIDPQATAGLIMRSVVSFTHPLMVGQCLEEGEDVEAEARALIRFLLRAIIAKR
;
A
#
# COMPACT_ATOMS: atom_id res chain seq x y z
N MET A 1 -3.60 -45.47 2.53
CA MET A 1 -2.88 -44.62 3.51
C MET A 1 -2.36 -43.43 2.76
N ASN A 2 -3.05 -42.32 2.87
CA ASN A 2 -2.74 -41.10 2.10
C ASN A 2 -1.61 -40.35 2.81
N PRO A 3 -0.49 -40.00 2.17
CA PRO A 3 0.55 -39.24 2.85
C PRO A 3 0.03 -37.83 3.16
N GLN A 4 -0.16 -37.52 4.43
CA GLN A 4 -0.41 -36.16 4.89
C GLN A 4 0.81 -35.33 4.51
N VAL A 5 0.67 -34.50 3.46
CA VAL A 5 1.63 -33.46 3.12
C VAL A 5 1.71 -32.55 4.35
N LYS A 6 2.81 -32.58 5.08
CA LYS A 6 3.08 -31.62 6.17
C LYS A 6 3.23 -30.24 5.55
N ILE A 7 2.13 -29.48 5.50
CA ILE A 7 2.14 -28.07 5.10
C ILE A 7 3.04 -27.33 6.09
N LYS A 8 4.03 -26.59 5.61
CA LYS A 8 4.90 -25.80 6.48
C LYS A 8 4.07 -24.74 7.21
N PRO A 9 4.42 -24.37 8.46
CA PRO A 9 3.68 -23.34 9.23
C PRO A 9 3.53 -22.01 8.48
N ASP A 10 4.54 -21.60 7.70
CA ASP A 10 4.50 -20.37 6.90
C ASP A 10 3.49 -20.46 5.75
N ASP A 11 3.35 -21.62 5.10
CA ASP A 11 2.32 -21.86 4.08
C ASP A 11 0.91 -21.78 4.68
N THR A 12 0.74 -22.26 5.91
CA THR A 12 -0.55 -22.18 6.61
C THR A 12 -0.92 -20.74 6.97
N LYS A 13 0.04 -19.93 7.47
CA LYS A 13 -0.18 -18.50 7.73
C LYS A 13 -0.59 -17.76 6.47
N ALA A 14 0.12 -17.99 5.35
CA ALA A 14 -0.19 -17.37 4.08
C ALA A 14 -1.62 -17.72 3.61
N ARG A 15 -2.01 -18.99 3.67
CA ARG A 15 -3.37 -19.45 3.32
C ARG A 15 -4.45 -18.82 4.20
N ILE A 16 -4.22 -18.68 5.52
CA ILE A 16 -5.18 -18.01 6.42
C ILE A 16 -5.36 -16.55 5.99
N VAL A 17 -4.27 -15.84 5.66
CA VAL A 17 -4.31 -14.45 5.22
C VAL A 17 -5.05 -14.31 3.87
N GLU A 18 -4.81 -15.20 2.92
CA GLU A 18 -5.48 -15.19 1.61
C GLU A 18 -7.00 -15.43 1.73
N VAL A 19 -7.38 -16.45 2.49
CA VAL A 19 -8.80 -16.79 2.71
C VAL A 19 -9.51 -15.69 3.47
N ALA A 20 -8.87 -15.12 4.51
CA ALA A 20 -9.43 -14.02 5.26
C ALA A 20 -9.63 -12.77 4.40
N ASP A 21 -8.65 -12.39 3.57
CA ASP A 21 -8.76 -11.27 2.64
C ASP A 21 -9.92 -11.49 1.64
N ALA A 22 -10.03 -12.67 1.06
CA ALA A 22 -11.14 -13.01 0.16
C ALA A 22 -12.51 -12.93 0.85
N LEU A 23 -12.62 -13.42 2.10
CA LEU A 23 -13.86 -13.34 2.88
C LEU A 23 -14.19 -11.90 3.27
N PHE A 24 -13.21 -11.10 3.70
CA PHE A 24 -13.42 -9.70 4.04
C PHE A 24 -13.88 -8.89 2.82
N ARG A 25 -13.37 -9.15 1.65
CA ARG A 25 -13.84 -8.55 0.39
C ARG A 25 -15.25 -9.01 0.02
N ARG A 26 -15.55 -10.30 0.12
CA ARG A 26 -16.83 -10.90 -0.28
C ARG A 26 -17.97 -10.58 0.68
N ILE A 27 -17.75 -10.67 1.98
CA ILE A 27 -18.79 -10.60 3.03
C ILE A 27 -18.71 -9.27 3.81
N GLY A 28 -17.52 -8.69 3.93
CA GLY A 28 -17.18 -7.54 4.74
C GLY A 28 -16.45 -7.93 6.04
N TYR A 29 -15.53 -7.05 6.46
CA TYR A 29 -14.74 -7.27 7.67
C TYR A 29 -15.61 -7.46 8.91
N ALA A 30 -16.60 -6.59 9.14
CA ALA A 30 -17.44 -6.64 10.35
C ALA A 30 -18.21 -7.97 10.47
N LYS A 31 -18.71 -8.51 9.35
CA LYS A 31 -19.55 -9.70 9.30
C LYS A 31 -18.76 -11.02 9.32
N THR A 32 -17.49 -11.02 8.96
CA THR A 32 -16.66 -12.22 8.90
C THR A 32 -16.11 -12.56 10.30
N THR A 33 -16.22 -13.82 10.71
CA THR A 33 -15.65 -14.33 11.95
C THR A 33 -14.42 -15.20 11.70
N VAL A 34 -13.62 -15.45 12.75
CA VAL A 34 -12.51 -16.43 12.67
C VAL A 34 -13.03 -17.85 12.43
N ALA A 35 -14.27 -18.16 12.84
CA ALA A 35 -14.91 -19.43 12.56
C ALA A 35 -15.21 -19.60 11.06
N ASP A 36 -15.63 -18.54 10.37
CA ASP A 36 -15.87 -18.57 8.91
C ASP A 36 -14.56 -18.82 8.16
N ILE A 37 -13.48 -18.16 8.58
CA ILE A 37 -12.14 -18.36 7.98
C ILE A 37 -11.66 -19.80 8.21
N ALA A 38 -11.86 -20.34 9.41
CA ALA A 38 -11.50 -21.72 9.74
C ALA A 38 -12.29 -22.72 8.92
N ALA A 39 -13.60 -22.50 8.75
CA ALA A 39 -14.48 -23.37 7.96
C ALA A 39 -14.06 -23.42 6.48
N GLU A 40 -13.70 -22.28 5.87
CA GLU A 40 -13.24 -22.21 4.48
C GLU A 40 -11.90 -22.94 4.27
N LEU A 41 -11.12 -23.13 5.34
CA LEU A 41 -9.83 -23.82 5.35
C LEU A 41 -9.90 -25.30 5.78
N ASP A 42 -11.10 -25.83 6.09
CA ASP A 42 -11.26 -27.14 6.74
C ASP A 42 -10.48 -27.27 8.06
N MET A 43 -10.42 -26.18 8.85
CA MET A 43 -9.68 -26.10 10.11
C MET A 43 -10.63 -25.82 11.28
N SER A 44 -10.20 -26.14 12.50
CA SER A 44 -10.88 -25.64 13.69
C SER A 44 -10.52 -24.18 13.96
N PRO A 45 -11.41 -23.35 14.54
CA PRO A 45 -11.08 -22.00 14.98
C PRO A 45 -9.87 -21.94 15.92
N ALA A 46 -9.73 -22.94 16.82
CA ALA A 46 -8.58 -23.06 17.71
C ALA A 46 -7.26 -23.20 16.94
N ASN A 47 -7.29 -23.85 15.78
CA ASN A 47 -6.11 -23.99 14.94
C ASN A 47 -5.74 -22.66 14.26
N VAL A 48 -6.70 -21.86 13.83
CA VAL A 48 -6.46 -20.50 13.31
C VAL A 48 -5.87 -19.61 14.41
N TYR A 49 -6.42 -19.66 15.63
CA TYR A 49 -5.90 -18.89 16.78
C TYR A 49 -4.45 -19.24 17.16
N ARG A 50 -3.95 -20.40 16.84
CA ARG A 50 -2.52 -20.75 17.02
C ARG A 50 -1.59 -19.93 16.11
N PHE A 51 -2.07 -19.47 14.96
CA PHE A 51 -1.30 -18.65 14.01
C PHE A 51 -1.56 -17.16 14.20
N PHE A 52 -2.80 -16.78 14.51
CA PHE A 52 -3.22 -15.40 14.67
C PHE A 52 -4.10 -15.27 15.92
N PRO A 53 -3.64 -14.55 16.96
CA PRO A 53 -4.33 -14.49 18.25
C PRO A 53 -5.69 -13.75 18.19
N SER A 54 -5.96 -13.02 17.11
CA SER A 54 -7.21 -12.27 16.91
C SER A 54 -7.50 -12.04 15.44
N LYS A 55 -8.73 -11.64 15.12
CA LYS A 55 -9.11 -11.18 13.78
C LYS A 55 -8.29 -9.93 13.37
N ASN A 56 -7.99 -9.03 14.31
CA ASN A 56 -7.15 -7.87 14.05
C ASN A 56 -5.71 -8.25 13.67
N ALA A 57 -5.15 -9.30 14.24
CA ALA A 57 -3.83 -9.81 13.85
C ALA A 57 -3.82 -10.35 12.41
N ILE A 58 -4.94 -10.87 11.93
CA ILE A 58 -5.10 -11.28 10.52
C ILE A 58 -5.18 -10.04 9.62
N VAL A 59 -5.96 -9.02 10.02
CA VAL A 59 -6.01 -7.72 9.29
C VAL A 59 -4.63 -7.07 9.21
N GLU A 60 -3.87 -7.07 10.30
CA GLU A 60 -2.50 -6.56 10.30
C GLU A 60 -1.61 -7.30 9.30
N ALA A 61 -1.74 -8.63 9.20
CA ALA A 61 -0.98 -9.41 8.24
C ALA A 61 -1.39 -9.12 6.78
N ILE A 62 -2.70 -8.92 6.52
CA ILE A 62 -3.20 -8.48 5.21
C ILE A 62 -2.65 -7.09 4.88
N CYS A 63 -2.75 -6.14 5.80
CA CYS A 63 -2.24 -4.79 5.65
C CYS A 63 -0.74 -4.81 5.32
N ARG A 64 0.06 -5.55 6.08
CA ARG A 64 1.51 -5.69 5.85
C ARG A 64 1.82 -6.24 4.47
N ARG A 65 1.07 -7.24 3.99
CA ARG A 65 1.23 -7.79 2.63
C ARG A 65 0.93 -6.74 1.56
N CYS A 66 -0.22 -6.06 1.64
CA CYS A 66 -0.59 -5.02 0.69
C CYS A 66 0.42 -3.86 0.65
N LEU A 67 0.88 -3.41 1.81
CA LEU A 67 1.88 -2.34 1.89
C LEU A 67 3.23 -2.78 1.32
N ALA A 68 3.65 -4.03 1.56
CA ALA A 68 4.88 -4.58 0.97
C ALA A 68 4.81 -4.62 -0.56
N GLU A 69 3.66 -4.98 -1.15
CA GLU A 69 3.47 -4.96 -2.60
C GLU A 69 3.60 -3.55 -3.19
N VAL A 70 3.06 -2.53 -2.49
CA VAL A 70 3.23 -1.11 -2.87
C VAL A 70 4.70 -0.71 -2.78
N GLU A 71 5.38 -1.05 -1.69
CA GLU A 71 6.80 -0.75 -1.48
C GLU A 71 7.69 -1.39 -2.55
N ASP A 72 7.43 -2.65 -2.91
CA ASP A 72 8.17 -3.34 -3.97
C ASP A 72 8.00 -2.66 -5.34
N LYS A 73 6.78 -2.19 -5.66
CA LYS A 73 6.53 -1.39 -6.87
C LYS A 73 7.29 -0.06 -6.82
N ALA A 74 7.21 0.64 -5.69
CA ALA A 74 7.87 1.93 -5.47
C ALA A 74 9.40 1.82 -5.62
N TRP A 75 10.03 0.82 -5.00
CA TRP A 75 11.46 0.56 -5.12
C TRP A 75 11.89 0.21 -6.54
N ARG A 76 11.07 -0.53 -7.30
CA ARG A 76 11.35 -0.82 -8.72
C ARG A 76 11.36 0.46 -9.56
N VAL A 77 10.40 1.36 -9.33
CA VAL A 77 10.37 2.67 -10.01
C VAL A 77 11.60 3.49 -9.63
N ALA A 78 11.91 3.60 -8.34
CA ALA A 78 13.03 4.41 -7.86
C ALA A 78 14.39 3.96 -8.42
N ARG A 79 14.57 2.65 -8.62
CA ARG A 79 15.81 2.07 -9.16
C ARG A 79 15.85 1.97 -10.69
N SER A 80 14.81 2.43 -11.39
CA SER A 80 14.79 2.43 -12.85
C SER A 80 15.74 3.50 -13.41
N LYS A 81 16.15 3.32 -14.68
CA LYS A 81 17.11 4.23 -15.34
C LYS A 81 16.46 5.49 -15.95
N ALA A 82 15.16 5.70 -15.74
CA ALA A 82 14.48 6.89 -16.23
C ALA A 82 14.95 8.17 -15.49
N PRO A 83 14.77 9.36 -16.08
CA PRO A 83 15.01 10.63 -15.42
C PRO A 83 14.29 10.72 -14.07
N ALA A 84 14.85 11.46 -13.12
CA ALA A 84 14.30 11.54 -11.75
C ALA A 84 12.89 12.14 -11.74
N ALA A 85 12.62 13.15 -12.57
CA ALA A 85 11.29 13.75 -12.69
C ALA A 85 10.25 12.73 -13.21
N GLU A 86 10.60 11.88 -14.18
CA GLU A 86 9.74 10.81 -14.69
C GLU A 86 9.50 9.73 -13.64
N ARG A 87 10.56 9.33 -12.91
CA ARG A 87 10.43 8.36 -11.80
C ARG A 87 9.50 8.87 -10.70
N MET A 88 9.55 10.16 -10.39
CA MET A 88 8.67 10.77 -9.40
C MET A 88 7.21 10.73 -9.82
N GLU A 89 6.90 11.07 -11.08
CA GLU A 89 5.55 10.96 -11.62
C GLU A 89 5.07 9.50 -11.60
N ARG A 90 5.87 8.57 -12.10
CA ARG A 90 5.54 7.14 -12.11
C ARG A 90 5.33 6.57 -10.72
N LEU A 91 6.12 6.96 -9.72
CA LEU A 91 5.97 6.52 -8.35
C LEU A 91 4.53 6.73 -7.84
N ILE A 92 4.02 7.94 -7.99
CA ILE A 92 2.68 8.29 -7.49
C ILE A 92 1.58 7.61 -8.30
N LEU A 93 1.75 7.53 -9.62
CA LEU A 93 0.77 6.87 -10.49
C LEU A 93 0.71 5.36 -10.29
N GLU A 94 1.83 4.69 -10.02
CA GLU A 94 1.85 3.26 -9.69
C GLU A 94 1.16 2.97 -8.34
N ILE A 95 1.30 3.85 -7.33
CA ILE A 95 0.59 3.73 -6.06
C ILE A 95 -0.91 3.93 -6.28
N LEU A 96 -1.29 4.97 -7.02
CA LEU A 96 -2.68 5.24 -7.37
C LEU A 96 -3.32 4.07 -8.12
N ALA A 97 -2.64 3.53 -9.14
CA ALA A 97 -3.10 2.39 -9.90
C ALA A 97 -3.30 1.16 -9.00
N TYR A 98 -2.35 0.88 -8.10
CA TYR A 98 -2.47 -0.21 -7.15
C TYR A 98 -3.72 -0.08 -6.27
N HIS A 99 -4.00 1.12 -5.75
CA HIS A 99 -5.20 1.34 -4.94
C HIS A 99 -6.47 1.18 -5.74
N LYS A 100 -6.53 1.72 -6.97
CA LYS A 100 -7.69 1.55 -7.87
C LYS A 100 -7.97 0.07 -8.15
N GLU A 101 -6.94 -0.72 -8.43
CA GLU A 101 -7.09 -2.14 -8.79
C GLU A 101 -7.43 -3.04 -7.59
N ASN A 102 -6.84 -2.76 -6.42
CA ASN A 102 -6.84 -3.71 -5.31
C ASN A 102 -7.70 -3.32 -4.11
N LEU A 103 -8.00 -2.02 -3.92
CA LEU A 103 -8.62 -1.55 -2.68
C LEU A 103 -9.95 -0.82 -2.87
N ILE A 104 -10.26 -0.31 -4.08
CA ILE A 104 -11.40 0.60 -4.27
C ILE A 104 -12.61 -0.07 -4.90
N THR A 105 -12.45 -1.24 -5.48
CA THR A 105 -13.53 -1.96 -6.19
C THR A 105 -14.71 -2.37 -5.31
N GLU A 106 -14.60 -2.29 -3.98
CA GLU A 106 -15.67 -2.67 -3.07
C GLU A 106 -15.69 -1.79 -1.81
N HIS A 107 -16.82 -1.15 -1.49
CA HIS A 107 -17.06 -0.43 -0.21
C HIS A 107 -16.70 -1.25 1.05
N ARG A 108 -16.72 -2.57 0.96
CA ARG A 108 -16.38 -3.49 2.06
C ARG A 108 -14.90 -3.46 2.45
N VAL A 109 -14.02 -3.01 1.55
CA VAL A 109 -12.59 -2.85 1.83
C VAL A 109 -12.34 -1.65 2.76
N ASN A 110 -13.21 -0.64 2.72
CA ASN A 110 -13.08 0.54 3.58
C ASN A 110 -13.07 0.18 5.06
N ASP A 111 -13.97 -0.74 5.50
CA ASP A 111 -14.01 -1.19 6.91
C ASP A 111 -12.70 -1.89 7.31
N MET A 112 -12.09 -2.65 6.40
CA MET A 112 -10.81 -3.32 6.65
C MET A 112 -9.66 -2.30 6.71
N VAL A 113 -9.66 -1.29 5.84
CA VAL A 113 -8.67 -0.21 5.86
C VAL A 113 -8.77 0.61 7.15
N LEU A 114 -9.99 0.93 7.60
CA LEU A 114 -10.22 1.63 8.88
C LEU A 114 -9.72 0.78 10.06
N ALA A 115 -10.05 -0.52 10.08
CA ALA A 115 -9.56 -1.43 11.11
C ALA A 115 -8.02 -1.55 11.10
N ALA A 116 -7.39 -1.54 9.92
CA ALA A 116 -5.94 -1.53 9.79
C ALA A 116 -5.33 -0.22 10.34
N ILE A 117 -5.92 0.93 10.04
CA ILE A 117 -5.47 2.23 10.59
C ILE A 117 -5.54 2.23 12.11
N GLU A 118 -6.63 1.71 12.68
CA GLU A 118 -6.83 1.69 14.13
C GLU A 118 -5.87 0.74 14.85
N HIS A 119 -5.60 -0.43 14.28
CA HIS A 119 -4.91 -1.51 14.98
C HIS A 119 -3.49 -1.82 14.47
N SER A 120 -3.07 -1.25 13.33
CA SER A 120 -1.79 -1.55 12.67
C SER A 120 -0.90 -0.32 12.50
N TRP A 121 -1.00 0.66 13.42
CA TRP A 121 -0.32 1.96 13.32
C TRP A 121 1.19 1.86 13.10
N GLU A 122 1.88 0.93 13.77
CA GLU A 122 3.32 0.74 13.60
C GLU A 122 3.68 0.28 12.18
N THR A 123 2.90 -0.63 11.61
CA THR A 123 3.05 -1.11 10.23
C THR A 123 2.84 0.04 9.23
N ILE A 124 1.81 0.86 9.44
CA ILE A 124 1.53 2.03 8.60
C ILE A 124 2.64 3.09 8.74
N ARG A 125 3.15 3.32 9.95
CA ARG A 125 4.24 4.26 10.19
C ARG A 125 5.52 3.82 9.48
N ALA A 126 5.86 2.53 9.55
CA ALA A 126 7.00 1.96 8.85
C ALA A 126 6.86 2.12 7.32
N HIS A 127 5.67 1.87 6.78
CA HIS A 127 5.37 2.10 5.37
C HIS A 127 5.56 3.56 4.95
N LYS A 128 5.04 4.52 5.73
CA LYS A 128 5.24 5.95 5.44
C LYS A 128 6.72 6.33 5.39
N GLN A 129 7.53 5.76 6.29
CA GLN A 129 8.97 5.98 6.29
C GLN A 129 9.63 5.35 5.05
N ALA A 130 9.23 4.12 4.67
CA ALA A 130 9.74 3.46 3.47
C ALA A 130 9.43 4.29 2.21
N MET A 131 8.21 4.82 2.08
CA MET A 131 7.83 5.67 0.95
C MET A 131 8.60 7.00 0.93
N ALA A 132 8.85 7.60 2.09
CA ALA A 132 9.70 8.79 2.19
C ALA A 132 11.15 8.49 1.74
N ASN A 133 11.71 7.34 2.13
CA ASN A 133 13.05 6.92 1.72
C ASN A 133 13.14 6.66 0.20
N VAL A 134 12.11 6.06 -0.39
CA VAL A 134 12.00 5.86 -1.86
C VAL A 134 12.01 7.21 -2.58
N THR A 135 11.21 8.16 -2.11
CA THR A 135 11.12 9.51 -2.68
C THR A 135 12.44 10.26 -2.52
N GLU A 136 13.08 10.16 -1.34
CA GLU A 136 14.39 10.74 -1.07
C GLU A 136 15.45 10.22 -2.03
N LEU A 137 15.48 8.90 -2.32
CA LEU A 137 16.42 8.33 -3.28
C LEU A 137 16.26 8.97 -4.67
N ILE A 138 15.01 9.10 -5.17
CA ILE A 138 14.75 9.73 -6.47
C ILE A 138 15.25 11.20 -6.48
N LEU A 139 15.02 11.93 -5.38
CA LEU A 139 15.48 13.32 -5.27
C LEU A 139 17.00 13.42 -5.25
N ARG A 140 17.71 12.56 -4.50
CA ARG A 140 19.18 12.52 -4.47
C ARG A 140 19.76 12.26 -5.86
N ASP A 141 19.26 11.23 -6.55
CA ASP A 141 19.70 10.91 -7.91
C ASP A 141 19.47 12.10 -8.87
N GLY A 142 18.32 12.78 -8.75
CA GLY A 142 18.00 13.93 -9.59
C GLY A 142 18.90 15.16 -9.31
N ILE A 143 19.28 15.40 -8.05
CA ILE A 143 20.24 16.43 -7.67
C ILE A 143 21.62 16.09 -8.23
N GLU A 144 22.08 14.85 -8.05
CA GLU A 144 23.37 14.37 -8.57
C GLU A 144 23.45 14.45 -10.11
N ALA A 145 22.34 14.18 -10.78
CA ALA A 145 22.23 14.29 -12.26
C ALA A 145 22.04 15.74 -12.75
N GLY A 146 21.88 16.73 -11.87
CA GLY A 146 21.60 18.11 -12.24
C GLY A 146 20.20 18.34 -12.79
N GLU A 147 19.27 17.42 -12.58
CA GLU A 147 17.85 17.60 -12.95
C GLU A 147 17.12 18.49 -11.93
N PHE A 148 17.51 18.43 -10.65
CA PHE A 148 16.93 19.20 -9.57
C PHE A 148 17.92 20.17 -8.98
N GLU A 149 17.40 21.28 -8.45
CA GLU A 149 18.16 22.26 -7.64
C GLU A 149 18.77 21.59 -6.40
N PRO A 150 19.86 22.14 -5.84
CA PRO A 150 20.45 21.66 -4.58
C PRO A 150 19.52 21.97 -3.39
N ILE A 151 18.65 21.06 -3.09
CA ILE A 151 17.66 21.12 -2.00
C ILE A 151 17.95 20.05 -0.94
N ASP A 152 17.35 20.16 0.24
CA ASP A 152 17.34 19.06 1.22
C ASP A 152 16.42 17.93 0.75
N PRO A 153 16.96 16.78 0.34
CA PRO A 153 16.15 15.71 -0.24
C PRO A 153 15.23 15.05 0.79
N GLN A 154 15.65 14.94 2.05
CA GLN A 154 14.83 14.32 3.11
C GLN A 154 13.63 15.21 3.47
N ALA A 155 13.86 16.51 3.70
CA ALA A 155 12.78 17.44 3.98
C ALA A 155 11.80 17.54 2.81
N THR A 156 12.32 17.60 1.57
CA THR A 156 11.52 17.70 0.35
C THR A 156 10.70 16.43 0.10
N ALA A 157 11.27 15.24 0.31
CA ALA A 157 10.52 13.98 0.23
C ALA A 157 9.32 13.98 1.18
N GLY A 158 9.51 14.44 2.41
CA GLY A 158 8.42 14.58 3.37
C GLY A 158 7.33 15.56 2.93
N LEU A 159 7.69 16.66 2.27
CA LEU A 159 6.72 17.63 1.71
C LEU A 159 5.93 17.02 0.54
N ILE A 160 6.62 16.40 -0.41
CA ILE A 160 6.00 15.74 -1.56
C ILE A 160 5.00 14.68 -1.08
N MET A 161 5.42 13.76 -0.20
CA MET A 161 4.56 12.67 0.26
C MET A 161 3.31 13.18 1.01
N ARG A 162 3.41 14.28 1.75
CA ARG A 162 2.24 14.91 2.38
C ARG A 162 1.32 15.59 1.35
N SER A 163 1.87 16.18 0.30
CA SER A 163 1.09 16.86 -0.72
C SER A 163 0.27 15.90 -1.59
N VAL A 164 0.80 14.69 -1.83
CA VAL A 164 0.15 13.70 -2.71
C VAL A 164 -0.76 12.71 -1.96
N VAL A 165 -1.06 12.94 -0.69
CA VAL A 165 -1.80 11.99 0.15
C VAL A 165 -3.19 11.63 -0.41
N SER A 166 -3.88 12.57 -1.07
CA SER A 166 -5.17 12.31 -1.73
C SER A 166 -5.09 11.28 -2.85
N PHE A 167 -3.92 11.09 -3.44
CA PHE A 167 -3.66 10.13 -4.52
C PHE A 167 -2.95 8.84 -4.05
N THR A 168 -2.50 8.82 -2.79
CA THR A 168 -1.72 7.69 -2.23
C THR A 168 -2.38 7.05 -1.00
N HIS A 169 -3.51 7.59 -0.54
CA HIS A 169 -4.28 7.02 0.56
C HIS A 169 -5.56 6.37 0.02
N PRO A 170 -5.80 5.06 0.24
CA PRO A 170 -6.88 4.33 -0.42
C PRO A 170 -8.27 4.91 -0.19
N LEU A 171 -8.58 5.38 1.03
CA LEU A 171 -9.89 5.97 1.33
C LEU A 171 -10.11 7.30 0.60
N MET A 172 -9.07 8.14 0.47
CA MET A 172 -9.17 9.42 -0.23
C MET A 172 -9.31 9.22 -1.74
N VAL A 173 -8.53 8.29 -2.31
CA VAL A 173 -8.69 7.91 -3.73
C VAL A 173 -10.09 7.38 -3.99
N GLY A 174 -10.64 6.54 -3.08
CA GLY A 174 -12.01 6.03 -3.19
C GLY A 174 -13.05 7.14 -3.21
N GLN A 175 -12.93 8.11 -2.32
CA GLN A 175 -13.84 9.27 -2.25
C GLN A 175 -13.79 10.10 -3.53
N CYS A 176 -12.61 10.47 -4.02
CA CYS A 176 -12.47 11.24 -5.25
C CYS A 176 -13.09 10.52 -6.46
N LEU A 177 -12.93 9.20 -6.56
CA LEU A 177 -13.56 8.41 -7.63
C LEU A 177 -15.10 8.38 -7.54
N GLU A 178 -15.65 8.31 -6.32
CA GLU A 178 -17.10 8.38 -6.09
C GLU A 178 -17.67 9.75 -6.48
N GLU A 179 -16.89 10.81 -6.30
CA GLU A 179 -17.23 12.20 -6.71
C GLU A 179 -17.06 12.41 -8.23
N GLY A 180 -16.56 11.42 -8.96
CA GLY A 180 -16.41 11.46 -10.43
C GLY A 180 -15.19 12.20 -10.91
N GLU A 181 -14.19 12.42 -10.06
CA GLU A 181 -12.95 13.11 -10.39
C GLU A 181 -12.04 12.26 -11.30
N ASP A 182 -11.33 12.91 -12.21
CA ASP A 182 -10.22 12.29 -12.96
C ASP A 182 -8.94 12.31 -12.10
N VAL A 183 -8.91 11.39 -11.12
CA VAL A 183 -7.85 11.30 -10.10
C VAL A 183 -6.46 11.16 -10.73
N GLU A 184 -6.36 10.52 -11.91
CA GLU A 184 -5.07 10.36 -12.58
C GLU A 184 -4.60 11.67 -13.22
N ALA A 185 -5.49 12.39 -13.89
CA ALA A 185 -5.15 13.70 -14.46
C ALA A 185 -4.76 14.71 -13.37
N GLU A 186 -5.47 14.69 -12.25
CA GLU A 186 -5.18 15.57 -11.11
C GLU A 186 -3.88 15.21 -10.42
N ALA A 187 -3.59 13.93 -10.21
CA ALA A 187 -2.31 13.47 -9.68
C ALA A 187 -1.15 13.95 -10.55
N ARG A 188 -1.26 13.79 -11.88
CA ARG A 188 -0.25 14.28 -12.83
C ARG A 188 -0.10 15.80 -12.75
N ALA A 189 -1.19 16.54 -12.65
CA ALA A 189 -1.15 18.00 -12.54
C ALA A 189 -0.45 18.45 -11.25
N LEU A 190 -0.78 17.85 -10.11
CA LEU A 190 -0.13 18.17 -8.83
C LEU A 190 1.35 17.84 -8.86
N ILE A 191 1.74 16.68 -9.35
CA ILE A 191 3.16 16.29 -9.40
C ILE A 191 3.95 17.24 -10.28
N ARG A 192 3.44 17.59 -11.46
CA ARG A 192 4.08 18.57 -12.33
C ARG A 192 4.21 19.94 -11.67
N PHE A 193 3.21 20.35 -10.89
CA PHE A 193 3.28 21.58 -10.11
C PHE A 193 4.40 21.52 -9.05
N LEU A 194 4.49 20.44 -8.30
CA LEU A 194 5.53 20.25 -7.28
C LEU A 194 6.93 20.19 -7.90
N LEU A 195 7.09 19.45 -9.02
CA LEU A 195 8.36 19.34 -9.71
C LEU A 195 8.87 20.68 -10.24
N ARG A 196 7.98 21.58 -10.70
CA ARG A 196 8.39 22.94 -11.14
C ARG A 196 9.09 23.74 -10.05
N ALA A 197 8.81 23.44 -8.79
CA ALA A 197 9.45 24.12 -7.66
C ALA A 197 10.88 23.67 -7.41
N ILE A 198 11.29 22.51 -7.95
CA ILE A 198 12.59 21.88 -7.66
C ILE A 198 13.42 21.57 -8.90
N ILE A 199 12.87 21.68 -10.12
CA ILE A 199 13.63 21.47 -11.36
C ILE A 199 14.68 22.56 -11.49
N ALA A 200 15.93 22.17 -11.82
CA ALA A 200 17.04 23.08 -12.04
C ALA A 200 16.73 24.08 -13.16
N LYS A 201 16.90 25.35 -12.89
CA LYS A 201 16.77 26.41 -13.90
C LYS A 201 18.02 26.37 -14.79
N ARG A 202 17.82 26.18 -16.08
CA ARG A 202 18.89 26.27 -17.07
C ARG A 202 19.29 27.72 -17.30
#